data_87155c3716b8a7e43af87e1e82011c70
#
_entry.id   87155c3716b8a7e43af87e1e82011c70
#
_cell.length_a   1.000
_cell.length_b   1.000
_cell.length_c   1.000
_cell.angle_alpha   90.00
_cell.angle_beta   90.00
_cell.angle_gamma   90.00
#
_symmetry.space_group_name_H-M   'P 1'
#
loop_
_entity.id
_entity.type
_entity.pdbx_description
1 polymer ?
#
loop_
_entity_poly.entity_id
_entity_poly.type
_entity_poly.pdbx_seq_one_letter_code
_entity_poly.pdbx_strand_id
1 'polypeptide(L)'
;GAAGQLLGVYDPHLVVPLARVLGDLGVRRAMVVHGAGLDEITTTGETTVAELMEGEVVSYTLDCTKFGIPRSPPAAIRGGGPEENARILLSVLAGEDGPARDIVLLNAGAAIYIGGKADDLAGGIECAEASIDSGAALDRLHRLARVSGGGA
;
A
#
# COMPACT_ATOMS: atom_id res chain seq x y z
N GLY A 1 15.79 4.35 12.82
CA GLY A 1 14.48 3.77 12.63
C GLY A 1 13.77 4.41 11.46
N ALA A 2 12.77 3.73 10.90
CA ALA A 2 11.93 4.31 9.87
C ALA A 2 11.06 5.43 10.45
N ALA A 3 10.80 6.49 9.67
CA ALA A 3 9.97 7.62 10.09
C ALA A 3 8.49 7.22 10.21
N GLY A 4 8.05 6.26 9.41
CA GLY A 4 6.73 5.67 9.43
C GLY A 4 6.75 4.22 8.95
N GLN A 5 5.70 3.45 9.24
CA GLN A 5 5.61 2.04 8.86
C GLN A 5 4.19 1.65 8.45
N LEU A 6 4.04 1.12 7.23
CA LEU A 6 2.85 0.38 6.81
C LEU A 6 3.14 -1.11 6.99
N LEU A 7 2.29 -1.82 7.72
CA LEU A 7 2.45 -3.23 8.06
C LEU A 7 1.17 -3.99 7.77
N GLY A 8 1.24 -4.98 6.88
CA GLY A 8 0.14 -5.90 6.65
C GLY A 8 0.24 -7.14 7.54
N VAL A 9 -0.91 -7.65 7.95
CA VAL A 9 -1.01 -8.84 8.82
C VAL A 9 -2.06 -9.83 8.29
N TYR A 10 -1.75 -11.12 8.40
CA TYR A 10 -2.62 -12.18 7.91
C TYR A 10 -3.85 -12.43 8.81
N ASP A 11 -3.80 -12.00 10.07
CA ASP A 11 -4.88 -12.19 11.06
C ASP A 11 -5.37 -10.82 11.54
N PRO A 12 -6.68 -10.50 11.39
CA PRO A 12 -7.24 -9.23 11.81
C PRO A 12 -7.09 -8.95 13.32
N HIS A 13 -6.98 -9.99 14.14
CA HIS A 13 -6.75 -9.85 15.59
C HIS A 13 -5.37 -9.28 15.92
N LEU A 14 -4.41 -9.32 15.00
CA LEU A 14 -3.06 -8.76 15.17
C LEU A 14 -2.98 -7.26 14.86
N VAL A 15 -3.98 -6.69 14.21
CA VAL A 15 -3.96 -5.30 13.72
C VAL A 15 -3.70 -4.31 14.86
N VAL A 16 -4.54 -4.30 15.89
CA VAL A 16 -4.40 -3.38 17.04
C VAL A 16 -3.21 -3.72 17.94
N PRO A 17 -2.97 -4.99 18.33
CA PRO A 17 -1.80 -5.34 19.14
C PRO A 17 -0.48 -4.91 18.52
N LEU A 18 -0.28 -5.14 17.22
CA LEU A 18 0.97 -4.79 16.54
C LEU A 18 1.15 -3.28 16.38
N ALA A 19 0.06 -2.52 16.18
CA ALA A 19 0.14 -1.06 16.18
C ALA A 19 0.64 -0.53 17.53
N ARG A 20 0.18 -1.10 18.65
CA ARG A 20 0.66 -0.75 19.99
C ARG A 20 2.12 -1.12 20.20
N VAL A 21 2.51 -2.33 19.80
CA VAL A 21 3.91 -2.77 19.88
C VAL A 21 4.83 -1.84 19.09
N LEU A 22 4.43 -1.40 17.90
CA LEU A 22 5.20 -0.43 17.13
C LEU A 22 5.37 0.90 17.90
N GLY A 23 4.33 1.38 18.57
CA GLY A 23 4.40 2.55 19.44
C GLY A 23 5.37 2.36 20.61
N ASP A 24 5.30 1.22 21.30
CA ASP A 24 6.21 0.86 22.40
C ASP A 24 7.67 0.78 21.94
N LEU A 25 7.90 0.41 20.68
CA LEU A 25 9.23 0.40 20.04
C LEU A 25 9.68 1.78 19.54
N GLY A 26 8.91 2.83 19.77
CA GLY A 26 9.26 4.21 19.42
C GLY A 26 8.93 4.61 17.99
N VAL A 27 8.12 3.84 17.27
CA VAL A 27 7.58 4.27 15.98
C VAL A 27 6.52 5.34 16.24
N ARG A 28 6.61 6.48 15.56
CA ARG A 28 5.68 7.60 15.76
C ARG A 28 4.45 7.53 14.86
N ARG A 29 4.60 6.96 13.66
CA ARG A 29 3.51 6.85 12.68
C ARG A 29 3.50 5.44 12.11
N ALA A 30 2.37 4.76 12.20
CA ALA A 30 2.21 3.46 11.54
C ALA A 30 0.76 3.23 11.13
N MET A 31 0.58 2.40 10.14
CA MET A 31 -0.71 1.83 9.78
C MET A 31 -0.54 0.32 9.70
N VAL A 32 -1.26 -0.41 10.57
CA VAL A 32 -1.32 -1.88 10.54
C VAL A 32 -2.64 -2.28 9.92
N VAL A 33 -2.61 -3.14 8.91
CA VAL A 33 -3.76 -3.40 8.05
C VAL A 33 -4.02 -4.90 7.85
N HIS A 34 -5.30 -5.24 7.67
CA HIS A 34 -5.76 -6.56 7.20
C HIS A 34 -6.95 -6.38 6.27
N GLY A 35 -6.82 -6.74 5.01
CA GLY A 35 -7.83 -6.52 3.98
C GLY A 35 -8.49 -7.79 3.48
N ALA A 36 -9.63 -8.20 4.08
CA ALA A 36 -10.46 -9.30 3.59
C ALA A 36 -9.68 -10.59 3.27
N GLY A 37 -8.74 -10.97 4.16
CA GLY A 37 -7.89 -12.16 4.02
C GLY A 37 -6.52 -11.90 3.37
N LEU A 38 -6.20 -10.64 3.08
CA LEU A 38 -4.89 -10.20 2.58
C LEU A 38 -4.16 -9.39 3.66
N ASP A 39 -2.84 -9.48 3.66
CA ASP A 39 -1.95 -8.70 4.51
C ASP A 39 -1.59 -7.32 3.89
N GLU A 40 -2.61 -6.66 3.29
CA GLU A 40 -2.52 -5.34 2.67
C GLU A 40 -3.89 -4.64 2.63
N ILE A 41 -3.92 -3.36 2.27
CA ILE A 41 -5.18 -2.66 1.96
C ILE A 41 -5.71 -3.23 0.65
N THR A 42 -7.01 -3.61 0.65
CA THR A 42 -7.59 -4.37 -0.46
C THR A 42 -8.71 -3.62 -1.18
N THR A 43 -8.91 -3.96 -2.45
CA THR A 43 -10.09 -3.60 -3.24
C THR A 43 -11.17 -4.69 -3.20
N THR A 44 -10.88 -5.88 -2.63
CA THR A 44 -11.81 -7.02 -2.67
C THR A 44 -12.86 -7.02 -1.55
N GLY A 45 -12.69 -6.15 -0.57
CA GLY A 45 -13.55 -6.05 0.61
C GLY A 45 -13.19 -4.85 1.47
N GLU A 46 -13.58 -4.90 2.72
CA GLU A 46 -13.18 -3.92 3.71
C GLU A 46 -11.80 -4.26 4.28
N THR A 47 -11.05 -3.24 4.67
CA THR A 47 -9.76 -3.38 5.35
C THR A 47 -9.90 -2.92 6.79
N THR A 48 -9.54 -3.78 7.74
CA THR A 48 -9.37 -3.39 9.14
C THR A 48 -8.04 -2.66 9.29
N VAL A 49 -8.07 -1.50 9.94
CA VAL A 49 -6.91 -0.63 10.12
C VAL A 49 -6.74 -0.32 11.60
N ALA A 50 -5.49 -0.33 12.08
CA ALA A 50 -5.08 0.37 13.29
C ALA A 50 -4.00 1.38 12.91
N GLU A 51 -4.29 2.63 13.16
CA GLU A 51 -3.40 3.76 12.87
C GLU A 51 -2.77 4.26 14.16
N LEU A 52 -1.45 4.29 14.17
CA LEU A 52 -0.63 4.87 15.23
C LEU A 52 -0.16 6.26 14.81
N MET A 53 -0.49 7.27 15.61
CA MET A 53 -0.03 8.64 15.43
C MET A 53 0.42 9.21 16.77
N GLU A 54 1.72 9.54 16.88
CA GLU A 54 2.31 10.19 18.08
C GLU A 54 1.93 9.50 19.41
N GLY A 55 1.88 8.16 19.41
CA GLY A 55 1.59 7.33 20.58
C GLY A 55 0.13 6.95 20.78
N GLU A 56 -0.79 7.51 20.00
CA GLU A 56 -2.20 7.12 20.02
C GLU A 56 -2.51 6.09 18.94
N VAL A 57 -3.30 5.07 19.28
CA VAL A 57 -3.76 4.04 18.34
C VAL A 57 -5.26 4.13 18.18
N VAL A 58 -5.71 4.40 16.96
CA VAL A 58 -7.12 4.42 16.55
C VAL A 58 -7.38 3.27 15.59
N SER A 59 -8.47 2.53 15.78
CA SER A 59 -8.88 1.45 14.86
C SER A 59 -10.15 1.83 14.13
N TYR A 60 -10.19 1.53 12.84
CA TYR A 60 -11.33 1.79 11.95
C TYR A 60 -11.38 0.81 10.77
N THR A 61 -12.47 0.86 10.03
CA THR A 61 -12.64 0.13 8.76
C THR A 61 -12.48 1.08 7.59
N LEU A 62 -11.63 0.69 6.64
CA LEU A 62 -11.39 1.40 5.39
C LEU A 62 -12.12 0.68 4.26
N ASP A 63 -12.84 1.45 3.43
CA ASP A 63 -13.46 1.00 2.20
C ASP A 63 -12.87 1.79 1.03
N CYS A 64 -12.31 1.08 0.04
CA CYS A 64 -11.68 1.68 -1.14
C CYS A 64 -12.62 2.60 -1.92
N THR A 65 -13.92 2.32 -1.90
CA THR A 65 -14.93 3.13 -2.62
C THR A 65 -15.02 4.58 -2.12
N LYS A 66 -14.62 4.85 -0.88
CA LYS A 66 -14.54 6.21 -0.33
C LYS A 66 -13.49 7.09 -1.03
N PHE A 67 -12.57 6.46 -1.76
CA PHE A 67 -11.51 7.12 -2.53
C PHE A 67 -11.78 7.07 -4.04
N GLY A 68 -13.01 6.73 -4.46
CA GLY A 68 -13.34 6.59 -5.88
C GLY A 68 -12.79 5.33 -6.54
N ILE A 69 -12.16 4.43 -5.78
CA ILE A 69 -11.60 3.18 -6.28
C ILE A 69 -12.67 2.08 -6.19
N PRO A 70 -13.05 1.44 -7.31
CA PRO A 70 -14.09 0.43 -7.31
C PRO A 70 -13.65 -0.85 -6.61
N ARG A 71 -14.60 -1.59 -6.04
CA ARG A 71 -14.33 -2.95 -5.57
C ARG A 71 -14.09 -3.89 -6.75
N SER A 72 -13.16 -4.80 -6.58
CA SER A 72 -12.81 -5.82 -7.57
C SER A 72 -12.98 -7.23 -7.01
N PRO A 73 -13.28 -8.23 -7.85
CA PRO A 73 -13.30 -9.62 -7.40
C PRO A 73 -11.88 -10.11 -7.09
N PRO A 74 -11.69 -11.04 -6.13
CA PRO A 74 -10.37 -11.56 -5.77
C PRO A 74 -9.55 -12.12 -6.94
N ALA A 75 -10.21 -12.65 -7.96
CA ALA A 75 -9.54 -13.15 -9.16
C ALA A 75 -8.84 -12.05 -9.98
N ALA A 76 -9.32 -10.79 -9.89
CA ALA A 76 -8.78 -9.68 -10.68
C ALA A 76 -7.44 -9.13 -10.17
N ILE A 77 -7.09 -9.43 -8.91
CA ILE A 77 -5.82 -9.03 -8.28
C ILE A 77 -4.87 -10.21 -8.08
N ARG A 78 -5.21 -11.37 -8.64
CA ARG A 78 -4.37 -12.56 -8.52
C ARG A 78 -3.13 -12.42 -9.38
N GLY A 79 -1.98 -12.64 -8.77
CA GLY A 79 -0.71 -12.82 -9.48
C GLY A 79 -0.55 -14.24 -10.02
N GLY A 80 0.62 -14.48 -10.61
CA GLY A 80 1.02 -15.78 -11.17
C GLY A 80 2.49 -16.08 -10.91
N GLY A 81 3.16 -16.69 -11.87
CA GLY A 81 4.60 -16.90 -11.82
C GLY A 81 5.40 -15.60 -11.95
N PRO A 82 6.75 -15.67 -11.76
CA PRO A 82 7.60 -14.47 -11.78
C PRO A 82 7.47 -13.62 -13.05
N GLU A 83 7.38 -14.25 -14.20
CA GLU A 83 7.25 -13.55 -15.50
C GLU A 83 5.90 -12.83 -15.63
N GLU A 84 4.83 -13.47 -15.15
CA GLU A 84 3.49 -12.87 -15.14
C GLU A 84 3.43 -11.69 -14.18
N ASN A 85 3.95 -11.84 -12.97
CA ASN A 85 4.01 -10.76 -11.98
C ASN A 85 4.87 -9.59 -12.47
N ALA A 86 5.98 -9.86 -13.17
CA ALA A 86 6.79 -8.81 -13.79
C ALA A 86 6.00 -8.02 -14.86
N ARG A 87 5.19 -8.71 -15.68
CA ARG A 87 4.32 -8.05 -16.67
C ARG A 87 3.25 -7.18 -15.98
N ILE A 88 2.60 -7.70 -14.93
CA ILE A 88 1.62 -6.94 -14.14
C ILE A 88 2.28 -5.69 -13.54
N LEU A 89 3.45 -5.82 -12.92
CA LEU A 89 4.19 -4.71 -12.35
C LEU A 89 4.50 -3.63 -13.41
N LEU A 90 5.01 -4.03 -14.58
CA LEU A 90 5.34 -3.10 -15.67
C LEU A 90 4.08 -2.41 -16.21
N SER A 91 2.97 -3.14 -16.37
CA SER A 91 1.68 -2.60 -16.79
C SER A 91 1.19 -1.50 -15.83
N VAL A 92 1.20 -1.77 -14.53
CA VAL A 92 0.82 -0.77 -13.50
C VAL A 92 1.73 0.45 -13.57
N LEU A 93 3.04 0.26 -13.65
CA LEU A 93 4.01 1.37 -13.69
C LEU A 93 4.02 2.13 -15.03
N ALA A 94 3.49 1.54 -16.09
CA ALA A 94 3.22 2.21 -17.37
C ALA A 94 1.92 3.04 -17.34
N GLY A 95 1.15 2.99 -16.24
CA GLY A 95 -0.07 3.77 -16.07
C GLY A 95 -1.34 3.07 -16.60
N GLU A 96 -1.29 1.76 -16.89
CA GLU A 96 -2.48 1.04 -17.33
C GLU A 96 -3.51 0.95 -16.20
N ASP A 97 -4.76 1.33 -16.49
CA ASP A 97 -5.87 1.27 -15.55
C ASP A 97 -6.30 -0.17 -15.26
N GLY A 98 -6.82 -0.38 -14.04
CA GLY A 98 -7.40 -1.65 -13.65
C GLY A 98 -7.15 -2.06 -12.22
N PRO A 99 -7.68 -3.20 -11.77
CA PRO A 99 -7.63 -3.65 -10.38
C PRO A 99 -6.23 -3.77 -9.78
N ALA A 100 -5.23 -4.12 -10.60
CA ALA A 100 -3.84 -4.18 -10.16
C ALA A 100 -3.25 -2.80 -9.86
N ARG A 101 -3.58 -1.77 -10.65
CA ARG A 101 -3.23 -0.38 -10.38
C ARG A 101 -3.96 0.11 -9.14
N ASP A 102 -5.25 -0.16 -9.02
CA ASP A 102 -6.10 0.29 -7.92
C ASP A 102 -5.56 -0.13 -6.55
N ILE A 103 -5.21 -1.41 -6.39
CA ILE A 103 -4.65 -1.91 -5.12
C ILE A 103 -3.26 -1.32 -4.84
N VAL A 104 -2.45 -1.09 -5.87
CA VAL A 104 -1.14 -0.44 -5.74
C VAL A 104 -1.30 1.01 -5.29
N LEU A 105 -2.25 1.76 -5.85
CA LEU A 105 -2.53 3.15 -5.45
C LEU A 105 -2.92 3.26 -3.98
N LEU A 106 -3.79 2.36 -3.49
CA LEU A 106 -4.20 2.32 -2.08
C LEU A 106 -3.01 2.10 -1.13
N ASN A 107 -2.20 1.08 -1.41
CA ASN A 107 -1.09 0.71 -0.53
C ASN A 107 0.09 1.71 -0.63
N ALA A 108 0.41 2.18 -1.83
CA ALA A 108 1.42 3.23 -2.02
C ALA A 108 0.96 4.55 -1.39
N GLY A 109 -0.32 4.92 -1.55
CA GLY A 109 -0.91 6.09 -0.92
C GLY A 109 -0.81 6.05 0.60
N ALA A 110 -1.13 4.90 1.21
CA ALA A 110 -0.98 4.70 2.65
C ALA A 110 0.49 4.83 3.10
N ALA A 111 1.43 4.27 2.34
CA ALA A 111 2.86 4.42 2.64
C ALA A 111 3.34 5.87 2.53
N ILE A 112 2.87 6.63 1.54
CA ILE A 112 3.16 8.06 1.34
C ILE A 112 2.60 8.88 2.50
N TYR A 113 1.34 8.64 2.89
CA TYR A 113 0.69 9.30 4.03
C TYR A 113 1.43 9.03 5.34
N ILE A 114 1.68 7.77 5.67
CA ILE A 114 2.42 7.39 6.89
C ILE A 114 3.86 7.90 6.86
N GLY A 115 4.46 8.00 5.68
CA GLY A 115 5.77 8.62 5.46
C GLY A 115 5.79 10.15 5.63
N GLY A 116 4.64 10.79 5.90
CA GLY A 116 4.53 12.24 6.13
C GLY A 116 4.71 13.08 4.86
N LYS A 117 4.36 12.52 3.70
CA LYS A 117 4.42 13.21 2.40
C LYS A 117 3.04 13.63 1.87
N ALA A 118 1.99 13.30 2.61
CA ALA A 118 0.61 13.74 2.40
C ALA A 118 -0.05 13.95 3.77
N ASP A 119 -1.09 14.78 3.82
CA ASP A 119 -1.80 15.13 5.04
C ASP A 119 -2.81 14.04 5.45
N ASP A 120 -3.30 13.29 4.47
CA ASP A 120 -4.23 12.18 4.65
C ASP A 120 -4.04 11.08 3.59
N LEU A 121 -4.81 10.01 3.70
CA LEU A 121 -4.75 8.88 2.76
C LEU A 121 -5.17 9.28 1.34
N ALA A 122 -6.15 10.17 1.19
CA ALA A 122 -6.60 10.63 -0.14
C ALA A 122 -5.48 11.36 -0.87
N GLY A 123 -4.83 12.32 -0.21
CA GLY A 123 -3.65 13.01 -0.75
C GLY A 123 -2.48 12.06 -1.01
N GLY A 124 -2.33 11.00 -0.19
CA GLY A 124 -1.34 9.96 -0.44
C GLY A 124 -1.62 9.18 -1.72
N ILE A 125 -2.88 8.84 -2.00
CA ILE A 125 -3.32 8.17 -3.23
C ILE A 125 -3.07 9.06 -4.45
N GLU A 126 -3.42 10.36 -4.39
CA GLU A 126 -3.14 11.33 -5.46
C GLU A 126 -1.63 11.43 -5.76
N CYS A 127 -0.79 11.44 -4.72
CA CYS A 127 0.67 11.42 -4.88
C CYS A 127 1.18 10.12 -5.53
N ALA A 128 0.58 8.96 -5.19
CA ALA A 128 0.93 7.69 -5.80
C ALA A 128 0.54 7.66 -7.29
N GLU A 129 -0.65 8.14 -7.62
CA GLU A 129 -1.14 8.28 -8.99
C GLU A 129 -0.21 9.18 -9.82
N ALA A 130 0.08 10.38 -9.33
CA ALA A 130 1.00 11.30 -9.99
C ALA A 130 2.40 10.69 -10.23
N SER A 131 2.90 9.87 -9.28
CA SER A 131 4.18 9.18 -9.42
C SER A 131 4.19 8.12 -10.53
N ILE A 132 3.07 7.41 -10.71
CA ILE A 132 2.90 6.44 -11.81
C ILE A 132 2.75 7.18 -13.13
N ASP A 133 1.82 8.12 -13.22
CA ASP A 133 1.43 8.79 -14.45
C ASP A 133 2.55 9.67 -15.04
N SER A 134 3.42 10.22 -14.19
CA SER A 134 4.63 10.93 -14.64
C SER A 134 5.77 10.01 -15.10
N GLY A 135 5.66 8.69 -14.91
CA GLY A 135 6.74 7.73 -15.16
C GLY A 135 7.82 7.69 -14.06
N ALA A 136 7.71 8.51 -13.01
CA ALA A 136 8.71 8.56 -11.94
C ALA A 136 8.84 7.23 -11.19
N ALA A 137 7.75 6.50 -11.00
CA ALA A 137 7.76 5.17 -10.38
C ALA A 137 8.48 4.14 -11.26
N LEU A 138 8.24 4.15 -12.57
CA LEU A 138 8.92 3.27 -13.54
C LEU A 138 10.44 3.55 -13.58
N ASP A 139 10.84 4.80 -13.53
CA ASP A 139 12.25 5.17 -13.45
C ASP A 139 12.94 4.63 -12.19
N ARG A 140 12.23 4.55 -11.06
CA ARG A 140 12.74 3.94 -9.83
C ARG A 140 12.96 2.44 -9.99
N LEU A 141 12.04 1.73 -10.65
CA LEU A 141 12.22 0.30 -10.97
C LEU A 141 13.47 0.08 -11.82
N HIS A 142 13.66 0.86 -12.89
CA HIS A 142 14.84 0.75 -13.73
C HIS A 142 16.15 1.03 -12.97
N ARG A 143 16.15 2.00 -12.06
CA ARG A 143 17.30 2.27 -11.20
C ARG A 143 17.56 1.12 -10.22
N LEU A 144 16.52 0.56 -9.59
CA LEU A 144 16.63 -0.59 -8.72
C LEU A 144 17.24 -1.78 -9.45
N ALA A 145 16.75 -2.11 -10.64
CA ALA A 145 17.26 -3.19 -11.47
C ALA A 145 18.77 -3.03 -11.77
N ARG A 146 19.21 -1.81 -12.12
CA ARG A 146 20.64 -1.52 -12.35
C ARG A 146 21.50 -1.72 -11.11
N VAL A 147 21.04 -1.26 -9.93
CA VAL A 147 21.80 -1.35 -8.67
C VAL A 147 21.86 -2.78 -8.15
N SER A 148 20.80 -3.57 -8.35
CA SER A 148 20.73 -4.97 -7.92
C SER A 148 21.47 -5.95 -8.84
N GLY A 149 22.12 -5.47 -9.90
CA GLY A 149 22.88 -6.31 -10.82
C GLY A 149 22.04 -6.99 -11.89
N GLY A 150 20.77 -6.62 -12.01
CA GLY A 150 19.88 -7.09 -13.07
C GLY A 150 20.00 -6.31 -14.40
N GLY A 151 21.08 -5.57 -14.58
CA GLY A 151 21.36 -4.84 -15.81
C GLY A 151 22.38 -5.56 -16.64
N ALA A 152 21.95 -6.35 -17.59
CA ALA A 152 22.70 -6.63 -18.81
C ALA A 152 21.99 -5.95 -19.95
#